data_28082ca01fe459d146c60d5f48994030
#
_entry.id   28082ca01fe459d146c60d5f48994030
#
_cell.length_a   1.000
_cell.length_b   1.000
_cell.length_c   1.000
_cell.angle_alpha   90.00
_cell.angle_beta   90.00
_cell.angle_gamma   90.00
#
_symmetry.space_group_name_H-M   'P 1'
#
loop_
_entity.id
_entity.type
_entity.pdbx_description
1 polymer ?
#
loop_
_entity_poly.entity_id
_entity_poly.type
_entity_poly.pdbx_seq_one_letter_code
_entity_poly.pdbx_strand_id
1 'polypeptide(L)'
;MASATKSAWKNPSYLQSSFGIFMFFCSWGIWWSFFSRWLTDPTHGLGMSSAEQGQIYSINSLATLVIMFVYGTIQDQLGIKRKLVIFVSAIAALVGPFVQFVYAPMLTAGGTTRFIGVLIGSIVLSAGFMAGCSLFEALTERYSRKFGFEYGQSRAWGSFGYAIVALCAGFLFNINPLLNFWVGSICGLGMLCIYAFWVPAEQKEELLSLIHI
;
A
#
# COMPACT_ATOMS: atom_id res chain seq x y z
N MET A 1 17.23 -28.67 -2.21
CA MET A 1 16.79 -27.32 -1.77
C MET A 1 17.76 -26.17 -2.13
N ALA A 2 19.07 -26.36 -2.23
CA ALA A 2 20.03 -25.29 -2.56
C ALA A 2 20.06 -24.81 -4.03
N SER A 3 19.47 -25.54 -4.97
CA SER A 3 19.43 -25.17 -6.41
C SER A 3 18.37 -24.12 -6.76
N ALA A 4 17.27 -24.05 -6.01
CA ALA A 4 16.19 -23.10 -6.28
C ALA A 4 16.56 -21.64 -5.94
N THR A 5 17.40 -21.43 -4.92
CA THR A 5 17.75 -20.09 -4.44
C THR A 5 18.65 -19.31 -5.42
N LYS A 6 19.55 -19.98 -6.12
CA LYS A 6 20.42 -19.32 -7.13
C LYS A 6 19.65 -18.91 -8.40
N SER A 7 18.52 -19.53 -8.68
CA SER A 7 17.67 -19.22 -9.82
C SER A 7 16.77 -18.01 -9.58
N ALA A 8 16.28 -17.81 -8.36
CA ALA A 8 15.32 -16.74 -8.04
C ALA A 8 15.88 -15.33 -8.30
N TRP A 9 17.10 -15.03 -7.87
CA TRP A 9 17.76 -13.73 -8.09
C TRP A 9 18.05 -13.39 -9.55
N LYS A 10 18.01 -14.39 -10.43
CA LYS A 10 18.15 -14.17 -11.89
C LYS A 10 16.82 -14.00 -12.59
N ASN A 11 15.71 -14.19 -11.89
CA ASN A 11 14.36 -14.07 -12.42
C ASN A 11 13.86 -12.62 -12.30
N PRO A 12 13.68 -11.88 -13.43
CA PRO A 12 13.25 -10.48 -13.38
C PRO A 12 11.87 -10.28 -12.77
N SER A 13 10.97 -11.26 -12.93
CA SER A 13 9.62 -11.22 -12.34
C SER A 13 9.66 -11.42 -10.82
N TYR A 14 10.58 -12.25 -10.31
CA TYR A 14 10.85 -12.34 -8.87
C TYR A 14 11.36 -11.02 -8.31
N LEU A 15 12.32 -10.39 -8.97
CA LEU A 15 12.88 -9.11 -8.52
C LEU A 15 11.80 -8.02 -8.51
N GLN A 16 11.01 -7.90 -9.59
CA GLN A 16 9.93 -6.92 -9.65
C GLN A 16 8.92 -7.13 -8.52
N SER A 17 8.46 -8.36 -8.30
CA SER A 17 7.50 -8.69 -7.24
C SER A 17 8.08 -8.41 -5.85
N SER A 18 9.34 -8.79 -5.61
CA SER A 18 10.01 -8.60 -4.32
C SER A 18 10.24 -7.11 -4.00
N PHE A 19 10.71 -6.32 -4.96
CA PHE A 19 10.87 -4.89 -4.78
C PHE A 19 9.52 -4.17 -4.69
N GLY A 20 8.53 -4.59 -5.46
CA GLY A 20 7.19 -4.02 -5.42
C GLY A 20 6.52 -4.21 -4.07
N ILE A 21 6.52 -5.45 -3.54
CA ILE A 21 5.93 -5.75 -2.24
C ILE A 21 6.74 -5.12 -1.09
N PHE A 22 8.07 -5.05 -1.20
CA PHE A 22 8.93 -4.34 -0.26
C PHE A 22 8.54 -2.85 -0.17
N MET A 23 8.47 -2.15 -1.30
CA MET A 23 8.10 -0.74 -1.36
C MET A 23 6.67 -0.50 -0.88
N PHE A 24 5.74 -1.41 -1.18
CA PHE A 24 4.37 -1.33 -0.67
C PHE A 24 4.34 -1.35 0.86
N PHE A 25 5.01 -2.31 1.47
CA PHE A 25 5.03 -2.44 2.93
C PHE A 25 5.85 -1.33 3.61
N CYS A 26 6.87 -0.80 2.96
CA CYS A 26 7.55 0.42 3.41
C CYS A 26 6.61 1.62 3.37
N SER A 27 5.89 1.81 2.27
CA SER A 27 4.92 2.91 2.12
C SER A 27 3.82 2.86 3.17
N TRP A 28 3.33 1.67 3.48
CA TRP A 28 2.26 1.49 4.47
C TRP A 28 2.79 1.53 5.90
N GLY A 29 3.83 0.74 6.22
CA GLY A 29 4.33 0.52 7.57
C GLY A 29 4.84 1.78 8.24
N ILE A 30 5.44 2.70 7.49
CA ILE A 30 6.05 3.91 8.04
C ILE A 30 5.04 4.82 8.75
N TRP A 31 3.84 4.97 8.22
CA TRP A 31 2.80 5.81 8.85
C TRP A 31 1.77 4.99 9.64
N TRP A 32 1.47 3.76 9.23
CA TRP A 32 0.48 2.93 9.92
C TRP A 32 0.90 2.59 11.35
N SER A 33 2.17 2.32 11.59
CA SER A 33 2.72 2.01 12.91
C SER A 33 2.45 3.12 13.94
N PHE A 34 2.30 4.37 13.51
CA PHE A 34 2.05 5.53 14.35
C PHE A 34 0.70 6.21 14.08
N PHE A 35 -0.14 5.64 13.23
CA PHE A 35 -1.43 6.23 12.85
C PHE A 35 -2.35 6.45 14.06
N SER A 36 -2.47 5.46 14.95
CA SER A 36 -3.22 5.58 16.19
C SER A 36 -2.73 6.76 17.04
N ARG A 37 -1.41 6.84 17.22
CA ARG A 37 -0.79 7.92 17.99
C ARG A 37 -0.98 9.28 17.33
N TRP A 38 -0.84 9.36 16.01
CA TRP A 38 -1.10 10.59 15.26
C TRP A 38 -2.53 11.11 15.45
N LEU A 39 -3.51 10.24 15.56
CA LEU A 39 -4.90 10.65 15.83
C LEU A 39 -5.08 11.20 17.25
N THR A 40 -4.43 10.59 18.27
CA THR A 40 -4.74 10.85 19.69
C THR A 40 -3.74 11.71 20.44
N ASP A 41 -2.48 11.82 19.97
CA ASP A 41 -1.46 12.62 20.66
C ASP A 41 -1.82 14.12 20.59
N PRO A 42 -1.99 14.80 21.78
CA PRO A 42 -2.40 16.20 21.81
C PRO A 42 -1.27 17.17 21.44
N THR A 43 0.00 16.73 21.44
CA THR A 43 1.17 17.58 21.23
C THR A 43 1.70 17.50 19.80
N HIS A 44 1.74 16.29 19.25
CA HIS A 44 2.29 16.02 17.93
C HIS A 44 1.24 15.49 16.93
N GLY A 45 0.04 15.17 17.40
CA GLY A 45 -1.04 14.62 16.59
C GLY A 45 -2.26 15.54 16.51
N LEU A 46 -3.42 14.93 16.28
CA LEU A 46 -4.70 15.65 16.14
C LEU A 46 -5.44 15.81 17.48
N GLY A 47 -4.97 15.20 18.58
CA GLY A 47 -5.58 15.30 19.91
C GLY A 47 -7.01 14.73 19.99
N MET A 48 -7.36 13.77 19.14
CA MET A 48 -8.68 13.16 19.13
C MET A 48 -8.88 12.24 20.32
N SER A 49 -10.12 12.11 20.79
CA SER A 49 -10.50 11.17 21.82
C SER A 49 -10.39 9.72 21.33
N SER A 50 -10.25 8.77 22.29
CA SER A 50 -10.24 7.34 21.96
C SER A 50 -11.54 6.87 21.29
N ALA A 51 -12.68 7.52 21.58
CA ALA A 51 -13.95 7.23 20.93
C ALA A 51 -13.95 7.65 19.46
N GLU A 52 -13.44 8.84 19.12
CA GLU A 52 -13.31 9.32 17.75
C GLU A 52 -12.33 8.46 16.96
N GLN A 53 -11.21 8.08 17.57
CA GLN A 53 -10.27 7.11 16.97
C GLN A 53 -10.96 5.78 16.66
N GLY A 54 -11.71 5.23 17.61
CA GLY A 54 -12.46 3.98 17.43
C GLY A 54 -13.47 4.07 16.28
N GLN A 55 -14.15 5.21 16.09
CA GLN A 55 -15.04 5.45 14.96
C GLN A 55 -14.29 5.43 13.63
N ILE A 56 -13.12 6.09 13.55
CA ILE A 56 -12.27 6.10 12.34
C ILE A 56 -11.86 4.67 11.97
N TYR A 57 -11.38 3.89 12.95
CA TYR A 57 -10.97 2.50 12.70
C TYR A 57 -12.16 1.62 12.28
N SER A 58 -13.34 1.81 12.87
CA SER A 58 -14.54 1.05 12.49
C SER A 58 -14.98 1.35 11.05
N ILE A 59 -14.98 2.63 10.66
CA ILE A 59 -15.32 3.05 9.30
C ILE A 59 -14.25 2.59 8.30
N ASN A 60 -12.96 2.66 8.66
CA ASN A 60 -11.87 2.09 7.86
C ASN A 60 -12.06 0.59 7.63
N SER A 61 -12.43 -0.17 8.65
CA SER A 61 -12.65 -1.61 8.53
C SER A 61 -13.83 -1.93 7.61
N LEU A 62 -14.93 -1.17 7.73
CA LEU A 62 -16.09 -1.33 6.86
C LEU A 62 -15.76 -0.96 5.40
N ALA A 63 -15.08 0.15 5.18
CA ALA A 63 -14.62 0.56 3.86
C ALA A 63 -13.68 -0.49 3.24
N THR A 64 -12.77 -1.04 4.04
CA THR A 64 -11.86 -2.11 3.61
C THR A 64 -12.63 -3.34 3.14
N LEU A 65 -13.63 -3.78 3.90
CA LEU A 65 -14.47 -4.92 3.53
C LEU A 65 -15.13 -4.72 2.15
N VAL A 66 -15.75 -3.56 1.95
CA VAL A 66 -16.43 -3.22 0.69
C VAL A 66 -15.43 -3.18 -0.47
N ILE A 67 -14.29 -2.52 -0.28
CA ILE A 67 -13.28 -2.35 -1.33
C ILE A 67 -12.60 -3.69 -1.66
N MET A 68 -12.32 -4.52 -0.67
CA MET A 68 -11.79 -5.87 -0.92
C MET A 68 -12.74 -6.71 -1.77
N PHE A 69 -14.05 -6.59 -1.54
CA PHE A 69 -15.05 -7.26 -2.36
C PHE A 69 -15.02 -6.76 -3.80
N VAL A 70 -14.93 -5.43 -3.99
CA VAL A 70 -14.81 -4.82 -5.32
C VAL A 70 -13.50 -5.26 -6.01
N TYR A 71 -12.38 -5.25 -5.31
CA TYR A 71 -11.09 -5.69 -5.87
C TYR A 71 -11.11 -7.18 -6.23
N GLY A 72 -11.69 -8.03 -5.37
CA GLY A 72 -11.86 -9.46 -5.66
C GLY A 72 -12.67 -9.67 -6.93
N THR A 73 -13.83 -9.02 -7.05
CA THR A 73 -14.70 -9.13 -8.24
C THR A 73 -13.97 -8.66 -9.51
N ILE A 74 -13.22 -7.55 -9.45
CA ILE A 74 -12.41 -7.07 -10.58
C ILE A 74 -11.34 -8.09 -10.96
N GLN A 75 -10.66 -8.69 -9.98
CA GLN A 75 -9.61 -9.67 -10.21
C GLN A 75 -10.15 -10.99 -10.80
N ASP A 76 -11.32 -11.41 -10.36
CA ASP A 76 -11.93 -12.66 -10.83
C ASP A 76 -12.47 -12.53 -12.27
N GLN A 77 -13.10 -11.41 -12.60
CA GLN A 77 -13.67 -11.18 -13.92
C GLN A 77 -12.63 -10.75 -14.98
N LEU A 78 -11.67 -9.94 -14.60
CA LEU A 78 -10.76 -9.27 -15.52
C LEU A 78 -9.29 -9.71 -15.36
N GLY A 79 -8.99 -10.55 -14.39
CA GLY A 79 -7.62 -10.82 -13.96
C GLY A 79 -6.97 -9.63 -13.23
N ILE A 80 -5.75 -9.80 -12.75
CA ILE A 80 -5.01 -8.66 -12.17
C ILE A 80 -4.51 -7.79 -13.30
N LYS A 81 -5.25 -6.71 -13.58
CA LYS A 81 -4.83 -5.75 -14.61
C LYS A 81 -3.76 -4.83 -14.06
N ARG A 82 -2.71 -4.62 -14.87
CA ARG A 82 -1.66 -3.63 -14.58
C ARG A 82 -2.22 -2.26 -14.22
N LYS A 83 -3.34 -1.85 -14.82
CA LYS A 83 -4.02 -0.58 -14.53
C LYS A 83 -4.46 -0.48 -13.06
N LEU A 84 -4.97 -1.57 -12.48
CA LEU A 84 -5.38 -1.59 -11.07
C LEU A 84 -4.15 -1.47 -10.15
N VAL A 85 -3.07 -2.17 -10.45
CA VAL A 85 -1.81 -2.10 -9.70
C VAL A 85 -1.23 -0.68 -9.74
N ILE A 86 -1.21 -0.04 -10.92
CA ILE A 86 -0.77 1.35 -11.10
C ILE A 86 -1.69 2.31 -10.32
N PHE A 87 -3.00 2.11 -10.37
CA PHE A 87 -3.96 2.94 -9.62
C PHE A 87 -3.72 2.89 -8.11
N VAL A 88 -3.57 1.70 -7.54
CA VAL A 88 -3.28 1.53 -6.11
C VAL A 88 -1.92 2.12 -5.74
N SER A 89 -0.91 1.93 -6.61
CA SER A 89 0.41 2.53 -6.43
C SER A 89 0.37 4.07 -6.47
N ALA A 90 -0.49 4.65 -7.31
CA ALA A 90 -0.68 6.11 -7.36
C ALA A 90 -1.33 6.64 -6.08
N ILE A 91 -2.31 5.92 -5.51
CA ILE A 91 -2.88 6.29 -4.20
C ILE A 91 -1.78 6.28 -3.13
N ALA A 92 -0.93 5.24 -3.09
CA ALA A 92 0.16 5.17 -2.14
C ALA A 92 1.18 6.31 -2.33
N ALA A 93 1.49 6.69 -3.58
CA ALA A 93 2.36 7.83 -3.89
C ALA A 93 1.78 9.17 -3.45
N LEU A 94 0.46 9.27 -3.33
CA LEU A 94 -0.22 10.52 -2.95
C LEU A 94 -0.63 10.57 -1.47
N VAL A 95 -0.28 9.59 -0.65
CA VAL A 95 -0.73 9.52 0.76
C VAL A 95 -0.29 10.73 1.59
N GLY A 96 0.94 11.21 1.43
CA GLY A 96 1.45 12.38 2.15
C GLY A 96 0.70 13.67 1.79
N PRO A 97 0.64 14.08 0.52
CA PRO A 97 -0.17 15.21 0.09
C PRO A 97 -1.64 15.08 0.49
N PHE A 98 -2.24 13.90 0.32
CA PHE A 98 -3.62 13.65 0.72
C PHE A 98 -3.83 13.89 2.22
N VAL A 99 -2.98 13.32 3.06
CA VAL A 99 -3.12 13.47 4.51
C VAL A 99 -2.87 14.91 4.93
N GLN A 100 -1.84 15.56 4.42
CA GLN A 100 -1.50 16.92 4.82
C GLN A 100 -2.51 17.97 4.38
N PHE A 101 -3.00 17.90 3.14
CA PHE A 101 -3.80 18.97 2.55
C PHE A 101 -5.30 18.70 2.56
N VAL A 102 -5.73 17.44 2.74
CA VAL A 102 -7.14 17.06 2.72
C VAL A 102 -7.57 16.43 4.03
N TYR A 103 -6.95 15.31 4.41
CA TYR A 103 -7.46 14.49 5.50
C TYR A 103 -7.30 15.16 6.87
N ALA A 104 -6.11 15.62 7.23
CA ALA A 104 -5.87 16.27 8.52
C ALA A 104 -6.71 17.56 8.69
N PRO A 105 -6.79 18.50 7.72
CA PRO A 105 -7.64 19.66 7.82
C PRO A 105 -9.14 19.31 7.99
N MET A 106 -9.64 18.30 7.31
CA MET A 106 -11.04 17.88 7.45
C MET A 106 -11.29 17.26 8.82
N LEU A 107 -10.36 16.46 9.35
CA LEU A 107 -10.51 15.87 10.68
C LEU A 107 -10.53 16.91 11.79
N THR A 108 -9.77 18.00 11.66
CA THR A 108 -9.71 19.09 12.65
C THR A 108 -10.85 20.08 12.54
N ALA A 109 -11.52 20.17 11.40
CA ALA A 109 -12.61 21.15 11.18
C ALA A 109 -13.86 20.90 12.03
N GLY A 110 -14.09 19.68 12.51
CA GLY A 110 -15.26 19.32 13.33
C GLY A 110 -16.56 19.15 12.52
N GLY A 111 -17.63 18.76 13.20
CA GLY A 111 -18.98 18.64 12.64
C GLY A 111 -19.08 17.77 11.38
N THR A 112 -19.91 18.21 10.42
CA THR A 112 -20.14 17.50 9.16
C THR A 112 -18.87 17.36 8.31
N THR A 113 -17.99 18.36 8.32
CA THR A 113 -16.72 18.31 7.58
C THR A 113 -15.81 17.20 8.08
N ARG A 114 -15.72 17.01 9.40
CA ARG A 114 -14.99 15.89 9.99
C ARG A 114 -15.57 14.55 9.55
N PHE A 115 -16.90 14.41 9.60
CA PHE A 115 -17.56 13.16 9.19
C PHE A 115 -17.28 12.82 7.72
N ILE A 116 -17.37 13.79 6.83
CA ILE A 116 -17.03 13.63 5.40
C ILE A 116 -15.54 13.28 5.27
N GLY A 117 -14.66 13.94 6.05
CA GLY A 117 -13.23 13.64 6.07
C GLY A 117 -12.93 12.20 6.46
N VAL A 118 -13.60 11.69 7.50
CA VAL A 118 -13.48 10.29 7.93
C VAL A 118 -13.90 9.35 6.80
N LEU A 119 -15.01 9.61 6.11
CA LEU A 119 -15.48 8.77 5.00
C LEU A 119 -14.48 8.76 3.83
N ILE A 120 -14.06 9.94 3.38
CA ILE A 120 -13.09 10.07 2.27
C ILE A 120 -11.75 9.41 2.65
N GLY A 121 -11.24 9.72 3.84
CA GLY A 121 -10.00 9.13 4.34
C GLY A 121 -10.07 7.62 4.44
N SER A 122 -11.18 7.08 4.97
CA SER A 122 -11.39 5.64 5.07
C SER A 122 -11.42 4.96 3.70
N ILE A 123 -12.07 5.55 2.70
CA ILE A 123 -12.10 5.01 1.34
C ILE A 123 -10.69 5.03 0.73
N VAL A 124 -10.00 6.17 0.78
CA VAL A 124 -8.68 6.34 0.16
C VAL A 124 -7.62 5.44 0.83
N LEU A 125 -7.54 5.46 2.17
CA LEU A 125 -6.56 4.66 2.90
C LEU A 125 -6.85 3.17 2.81
N SER A 126 -8.12 2.77 2.81
CA SER A 126 -8.49 1.36 2.63
C SER A 126 -8.18 0.88 1.21
N ALA A 127 -8.51 1.67 0.18
CA ALA A 127 -8.23 1.32 -1.21
C ALA A 127 -6.73 1.22 -1.49
N GLY A 128 -5.95 2.18 -1.00
CA GLY A 128 -4.52 2.23 -1.23
C GLY A 128 -3.71 1.21 -0.45
N PHE A 129 -4.13 0.89 0.78
CA PHE A 129 -3.27 0.14 1.71
C PHE A 129 -3.91 -1.14 2.23
N MET A 130 -5.06 -1.09 2.87
CA MET A 130 -5.63 -2.28 3.51
C MET A 130 -6.13 -3.29 2.47
N ALA A 131 -6.98 -2.87 1.54
CA ALA A 131 -7.38 -3.70 0.41
C ALA A 131 -6.25 -3.87 -0.63
N GLY A 132 -5.39 -2.85 -0.76
CA GLY A 132 -4.17 -2.90 -1.58
C GLY A 132 -3.22 -4.01 -1.16
N CYS A 133 -3.10 -4.32 0.14
CA CYS A 133 -2.30 -5.43 0.64
C CYS A 133 -2.70 -6.76 -0.02
N SER A 134 -3.98 -7.09 0.01
CA SER A 134 -4.52 -8.31 -0.62
C SER A 134 -4.27 -8.33 -2.14
N LEU A 135 -4.35 -7.17 -2.81
CA LEU A 135 -4.05 -7.06 -4.23
C LEU A 135 -2.58 -7.40 -4.53
N PHE A 136 -1.63 -6.81 -3.78
CA PHE A 136 -0.20 -7.06 -4.00
C PHE A 136 0.23 -8.46 -3.61
N GLU A 137 -0.39 -9.05 -2.59
CA GLU A 137 -0.18 -10.44 -2.21
C GLU A 137 -0.69 -11.39 -3.32
N ALA A 138 -1.90 -11.18 -3.82
CA ALA A 138 -2.46 -11.96 -4.92
C ALA A 138 -1.65 -11.80 -6.22
N LEU A 139 -1.17 -10.59 -6.52
CA LEU A 139 -0.27 -10.34 -7.66
C LEU A 139 1.02 -11.16 -7.53
N THR A 140 1.66 -11.09 -6.36
CA THR A 140 2.91 -11.80 -6.08
C THR A 140 2.71 -13.31 -6.16
N GLU A 141 1.60 -13.84 -5.64
CA GLU A 141 1.26 -15.25 -5.72
C GLU A 141 1.04 -15.71 -7.17
N ARG A 142 0.27 -14.98 -7.97
CA ARG A 142 0.05 -15.31 -9.39
C ARG A 142 1.36 -15.27 -10.18
N TYR A 143 2.21 -14.28 -9.93
CA TYR A 143 3.52 -14.18 -10.59
C TYR A 143 4.45 -15.31 -10.17
N SER A 144 4.43 -15.72 -8.90
CA SER A 144 5.24 -16.84 -8.42
C SER A 144 4.89 -18.15 -9.15
N ARG A 145 3.59 -18.45 -9.30
CA ARG A 145 3.11 -19.63 -10.02
C ARG A 145 3.45 -19.57 -11.51
N LYS A 146 3.30 -18.37 -12.12
CA LYS A 146 3.46 -18.20 -13.56
C LYS A 146 4.93 -18.17 -13.99
N PHE A 147 5.77 -17.47 -13.25
CA PHE A 147 7.17 -17.23 -13.59
C PHE A 147 8.14 -18.10 -12.79
N GLY A 148 7.67 -19.09 -12.05
CA GLY A 148 8.48 -20.15 -11.44
C GLY A 148 9.40 -19.70 -10.30
N PHE A 149 8.88 -18.89 -9.37
CA PHE A 149 9.61 -18.56 -8.14
C PHE A 149 8.78 -18.83 -6.88
N GLU A 150 9.42 -18.87 -5.72
CA GLU A 150 8.76 -19.13 -4.43
C GLU A 150 8.03 -17.87 -3.93
N TYR A 151 6.70 -17.95 -3.75
CA TYR A 151 5.88 -16.87 -3.20
C TYR A 151 6.39 -16.39 -1.85
N GLY A 152 6.66 -17.32 -0.93
CA GLY A 152 7.10 -17.00 0.43
C GLY A 152 8.39 -16.18 0.47
N GLN A 153 9.34 -16.45 -0.43
CA GLN A 153 10.58 -15.70 -0.53
C GLN A 153 10.35 -14.26 -0.98
N SER A 154 9.48 -14.06 -1.97
CA SER A 154 9.11 -12.72 -2.44
C SER A 154 8.30 -11.96 -1.38
N ARG A 155 7.32 -12.62 -0.75
CA ARG A 155 6.48 -12.03 0.31
C ARG A 155 7.28 -11.63 1.56
N ALA A 156 8.33 -12.36 1.90
CA ALA A 156 9.19 -12.06 3.05
C ALA A 156 9.83 -10.66 2.97
N TRP A 157 10.13 -10.16 1.75
CA TRP A 157 10.63 -8.81 1.54
C TRP A 157 9.66 -7.74 2.02
N GLY A 158 8.35 -7.97 1.91
CA GLY A 158 7.35 -7.07 2.45
C GLY A 158 7.44 -6.96 3.98
N SER A 159 7.53 -8.09 4.69
CA SER A 159 7.69 -8.10 6.15
C SER A 159 8.99 -7.42 6.59
N PHE A 160 10.07 -7.65 5.86
CA PHE A 160 11.36 -7.01 6.11
C PHE A 160 11.29 -5.49 5.90
N GLY A 161 10.65 -5.03 4.82
CA GLY A 161 10.41 -3.62 4.56
C GLY A 161 9.61 -2.96 5.67
N TYR A 162 8.51 -3.59 6.09
CA TYR A 162 7.68 -3.10 7.21
C TYR A 162 8.51 -2.96 8.49
N ALA A 163 9.31 -3.96 8.83
CA ALA A 163 10.13 -3.94 10.04
C ALA A 163 11.13 -2.77 10.05
N ILE A 164 11.83 -2.56 8.92
CA ILE A 164 12.79 -1.45 8.79
C ILE A 164 12.11 -0.10 9.01
N VAL A 165 11.02 0.15 8.30
CA VAL A 165 10.38 1.47 8.38
C VAL A 165 9.68 1.69 9.71
N ALA A 166 9.15 0.66 10.35
CA ALA A 166 8.57 0.76 11.69
C ALA A 166 9.59 1.20 12.75
N LEU A 167 10.85 0.74 12.64
CA LEU A 167 11.95 1.21 13.50
C LEU A 167 12.24 2.70 13.29
N CYS A 168 12.20 3.17 12.05
CA CYS A 168 12.47 4.57 11.72
C CYS A 168 11.28 5.49 12.02
N ALA A 169 10.05 4.97 12.00
CA ALA A 169 8.83 5.75 12.11
C ALA A 169 8.73 6.57 13.40
N GLY A 170 9.20 6.03 14.53
CA GLY A 170 9.21 6.73 15.80
C GLY A 170 10.11 7.97 15.83
N PHE A 171 11.27 7.90 15.19
CA PHE A 171 12.18 9.05 15.08
C PHE A 171 11.56 10.17 14.24
N LEU A 172 10.98 9.82 13.10
CA LEU A 172 10.30 10.79 12.23
C LEU A 172 9.09 11.40 12.90
N PHE A 173 8.31 10.59 13.63
CA PHE A 173 7.14 11.06 14.37
C PHE A 173 7.49 12.14 15.38
N ASN A 174 8.59 12.00 16.10
CA ASN A 174 9.02 12.97 17.11
C ASN A 174 9.50 14.30 16.49
N ILE A 175 9.95 14.28 15.24
CA ILE A 175 10.33 15.50 14.50
C ILE A 175 9.07 16.18 13.96
N ASN A 176 8.30 15.46 13.17
CA ASN A 176 7.02 15.89 12.62
C ASN A 176 6.23 14.65 12.14
N PRO A 177 5.04 14.37 12.71
CA PRO A 177 4.24 13.20 12.33
C PRO A 177 3.90 13.10 10.83
N LEU A 178 3.79 14.23 10.14
CA LEU A 178 3.51 14.26 8.69
C LEU A 178 4.66 13.68 7.87
N LEU A 179 5.90 13.67 8.39
CA LEU A 179 7.04 13.06 7.70
C LEU A 179 6.83 11.57 7.43
N ASN A 180 6.14 10.86 8.33
CA ASN A 180 5.82 9.44 8.12
C ASN A 180 4.97 9.24 6.86
N PHE A 181 3.99 10.11 6.62
CA PHE A 181 3.15 10.05 5.42
C PHE A 181 3.92 10.46 4.16
N TRP A 182 4.81 11.45 4.25
CA TRP A 182 5.65 11.88 3.12
C TRP A 182 6.68 10.81 2.73
N VAL A 183 7.32 10.16 3.68
CA VAL A 183 8.20 9.01 3.41
C VAL A 183 7.39 7.85 2.82
N GLY A 184 6.18 7.64 3.32
CA GLY A 184 5.23 6.69 2.72
C GLY A 184 4.94 7.01 1.25
N SER A 185 4.75 8.29 0.90
CA SER A 185 4.58 8.73 -0.49
C SER A 185 5.82 8.47 -1.35
N ILE A 186 7.02 8.72 -0.84
CA ILE A 186 8.26 8.44 -1.58
C ILE A 186 8.39 6.95 -1.88
N CYS A 187 8.11 6.07 -0.91
CA CYS A 187 8.08 4.63 -1.13
C CYS A 187 6.98 4.23 -2.13
N GLY A 188 5.79 4.83 -2.01
CA GLY A 188 4.69 4.65 -2.95
C GLY A 188 5.03 5.08 -4.38
N LEU A 189 5.77 6.18 -4.53
CA LEU A 189 6.28 6.63 -5.83
C LEU A 189 7.30 5.64 -6.41
N GLY A 190 8.20 5.11 -5.58
CA GLY A 190 9.12 4.04 -5.99
C GLY A 190 8.37 2.82 -6.50
N MET A 191 7.33 2.38 -5.79
CA MET A 191 6.46 1.29 -6.21
C MET A 191 5.73 1.61 -7.53
N LEU A 192 5.20 2.82 -7.68
CA LEU A 192 4.56 3.28 -8.90
C LEU A 192 5.53 3.22 -10.09
N CYS A 193 6.77 3.67 -9.91
CA CYS A 193 7.82 3.59 -10.93
C CYS A 193 8.13 2.14 -11.32
N ILE A 194 8.21 1.22 -10.35
CA ILE A 194 8.44 -0.21 -10.61
C ILE A 194 7.36 -0.78 -11.51
N TYR A 195 6.08 -0.55 -11.20
CA TYR A 195 4.99 -1.14 -11.98
C TYR A 195 4.64 -0.35 -13.25
N ALA A 196 4.95 0.95 -13.30
CA ALA A 196 4.68 1.77 -14.48
C ALA A 196 5.76 1.63 -15.57
N PHE A 197 7.03 1.53 -15.20
CA PHE A 197 8.14 1.60 -16.17
C PHE A 197 8.91 0.29 -16.31
N TRP A 198 8.99 -0.53 -15.27
CA TRP A 198 9.70 -1.79 -15.34
C TRP A 198 8.73 -2.93 -15.70
N VAL A 199 8.81 -3.38 -16.95
CA VAL A 199 8.09 -4.58 -17.43
C VAL A 199 9.13 -5.64 -17.75
N PRO A 200 9.23 -6.73 -16.97
CA PRO A 200 10.09 -7.88 -17.28
C PRO A 200 9.79 -8.43 -18.67
N ALA A 201 10.83 -8.92 -19.36
CA ALA A 201 10.70 -9.42 -20.73
C ALA A 201 9.64 -10.53 -20.85
N GLU A 202 9.60 -11.44 -19.88
CA GLU A 202 8.61 -12.52 -19.78
C GLU A 202 7.15 -12.03 -19.70
N GLN A 203 6.93 -10.83 -19.14
CA GLN A 203 5.61 -10.21 -19.04
C GLN A 203 5.24 -9.43 -20.28
N LYS A 204 6.22 -8.98 -21.08
CA LYS A 204 5.97 -8.26 -22.35
C LYS A 204 5.30 -9.13 -23.40
N GLU A 205 5.72 -10.39 -23.52
CA GLU A 205 5.12 -11.34 -24.46
C GLU A 205 3.64 -11.57 -24.19
N GLU A 206 3.26 -11.60 -22.90
CA GLU A 206 1.86 -11.73 -22.49
C GLU A 206 1.05 -10.47 -22.81
N LEU A 207 1.60 -9.29 -22.54
CA LEU A 207 0.93 -8.02 -22.88
C LEU A 207 0.71 -7.88 -24.37
N LEU A 208 1.64 -8.34 -25.20
CA LEU A 208 1.51 -8.34 -26.65
C LEU A 208 0.47 -9.35 -27.13
N SER A 209 0.41 -10.53 -26.53
CA SER A 209 -0.60 -11.54 -26.88
C SER A 209 -2.04 -11.12 -26.57
N LEU A 210 -2.23 -10.25 -25.55
CA LEU A 210 -3.54 -9.69 -25.18
C LEU A 210 -3.99 -8.50 -26.05
N ILE A 211 -3.07 -7.90 -26.83
CA ILE A 211 -3.39 -6.79 -27.75
C ILE A 211 -3.80 -7.35 -29.12
N HIS A 212 -3.47 -8.60 -29.44
CA HIS A 212 -3.78 -9.25 -30.72
C HIS A 212 -5.06 -10.10 -30.69
N ILE A 213 -5.88 -10.00 -29.64
CA ILE A 213 -7.23 -10.56 -29.54
C ILE A 213 -8.23 -9.39 -29.51
#